data_0b408158ff51a14325d0672e5a6c9590
#
_entry.id   0b408158ff51a14325d0672e5a6c9590
#
_cell.length_a   1.000
_cell.length_b   1.000
_cell.length_c   1.000
_cell.angle_alpha   90.00
_cell.angle_beta   90.00
_cell.angle_gamma   90.00
#
_symmetry.space_group_name_H-M   'P 1'
#
loop_
_entity.id
_entity.type
_entity.pdbx_description
1 polymer ?
#
loop_
_entity_poly.entity_id
_entity_poly.type
_entity_poly.pdbx_seq_one_letter_code
_entity_poly.pdbx_strand_id
1 'polypeptide(L)'
;IGLDNYSGGRAGDPPSIPLSRRLRELPLRVSRLKTGTPPRIDARTIDFSVLAQQHGDNPMPVFSFMGNAAQHPQQVPCYITHTNEKTHDVIRSNLDRSPMYAGVIEGIGPRYCPSIEDKVMRFADRNQHQIFLEPEG
;
A
#
# COMPACT_ATOMS: atom_id res chain seq x y z
N ILE A 1 7.47 11.06 -6.68
CA ILE A 1 6.75 10.46 -7.80
C ILE A 1 7.77 10.14 -8.88
N GLY A 2 7.74 8.93 -9.40
CA GLY A 2 8.79 8.45 -10.29
C GLY A 2 10.13 8.36 -9.57
N LEU A 3 11.17 8.99 -10.10
CA LEU A 3 12.51 9.03 -9.49
C LEU A 3 12.67 10.13 -8.43
N ASP A 4 11.72 11.04 -8.31
CA ASP A 4 11.76 12.11 -7.33
C ASP A 4 11.46 11.55 -5.94
N ASN A 5 12.35 11.83 -5.01
CA ASN A 5 12.21 11.43 -3.61
C ASN A 5 12.47 12.60 -2.66
N TYR A 6 11.86 12.55 -1.50
CA TYR A 6 12.04 13.52 -0.44
C TYR A 6 11.85 12.86 0.93
N SER A 7 12.36 13.52 1.96
CA SER A 7 12.17 13.05 3.32
C SER A 7 10.73 13.29 3.75
N GLY A 8 10.02 12.23 4.13
CA GLY A 8 8.62 12.31 4.49
C GLY A 8 8.17 11.13 5.37
N GLY A 9 7.05 11.31 6.01
CA GLY A 9 6.30 10.28 6.72
C GLY A 9 4.97 9.95 6.01
N ARG A 10 3.89 9.77 6.77
CA ARG A 10 2.53 9.75 6.23
C ARG A 10 2.24 11.09 5.55
N ALA A 11 1.25 11.15 4.65
CA ALA A 11 0.86 12.41 4.01
C ALA A 11 0.60 13.51 5.06
N GLY A 12 1.36 14.61 4.97
CA GLY A 12 1.31 15.72 5.93
C GLY A 12 2.15 15.56 7.19
N ASP A 13 2.73 14.39 7.44
CA ASP A 13 3.54 14.14 8.64
C ASP A 13 5.05 14.15 8.35
N PRO A 14 5.88 14.58 9.32
CA PRO A 14 7.32 14.45 9.21
C PRO A 14 7.77 12.99 9.35
N PRO A 15 8.97 12.61 8.86
CA PRO A 15 9.51 11.27 9.05
C PRO A 15 9.93 11.02 10.49
N SER A 16 9.73 9.79 10.99
CA SER A 16 10.13 9.38 12.34
C SER A 16 11.62 9.04 12.45
N ILE A 17 12.50 9.95 12.04
CA ILE A 17 13.96 9.78 12.06
C ILE A 17 14.51 9.51 13.47
N PRO A 18 14.10 10.25 14.53
CA PRO A 18 14.60 10.00 15.88
C PRO A 18 14.28 8.59 16.37
N LEU A 19 13.08 8.08 16.11
CA LEU A 19 12.69 6.72 16.45
C LEU A 19 13.54 5.68 15.70
N SER A 20 13.77 5.90 14.40
CA SER A 20 14.63 5.03 13.60
C SER A 20 16.06 4.97 14.13
N ARG A 21 16.62 6.10 14.58
CA ARG A 21 17.94 6.15 15.22
C ARG A 21 17.94 5.37 16.53
N ARG A 22 16.94 5.59 17.37
CA ARG A 22 16.82 4.88 18.66
C ARG A 22 16.72 3.37 18.50
N LEU A 23 15.95 2.88 17.51
CA LEU A 23 15.85 1.46 17.22
C LEU A 23 17.21 0.84 16.84
N ARG A 24 18.06 1.58 16.13
CA ARG A 24 19.40 1.09 15.75
C ARG A 24 20.40 1.06 16.91
N GLU A 25 20.16 1.78 17.98
CA GLU A 25 20.96 1.73 19.21
C GLU A 25 20.66 0.50 20.07
N LEU A 26 19.54 -0.17 19.83
CA LEU A 26 19.17 -1.40 20.51
C LEU A 26 19.95 -2.60 19.92
N PRO A 27 20.16 -3.67 20.70
CA PRO A 27 20.86 -4.87 20.22
C PRO A 27 19.98 -5.70 19.25
N LEU A 28 19.40 -5.04 18.27
CA LEU A 28 18.54 -5.60 17.24
C LEU A 28 19.20 -5.50 15.87
N ARG A 29 19.01 -6.50 15.02
CA ARG A 29 19.39 -6.39 13.61
C ARG A 29 18.34 -5.59 12.85
N VAL A 30 18.61 -4.28 12.68
CA VAL A 30 17.72 -3.36 11.97
C VAL A 30 18.19 -3.22 10.52
N SER A 31 17.27 -3.47 9.59
CA SER A 31 17.52 -3.31 8.15
C SER A 31 16.39 -2.54 7.49
N ARG A 32 16.51 -2.27 6.21
CA ARG A 32 15.48 -1.60 5.41
C ARG A 32 14.83 -2.60 4.46
N LEU A 33 13.51 -2.49 4.34
CA LEU A 33 12.74 -3.10 3.27
C LEU A 33 12.34 -2.01 2.26
N LYS A 34 12.29 -2.37 0.99
CA LYS A 34 11.75 -1.50 -0.06
C LYS A 34 10.33 -1.92 -0.41
N THR A 35 9.46 -0.93 -0.57
CA THR A 35 8.08 -1.14 -1.00
C THR A 35 7.59 0.06 -1.81
N GLY A 36 6.58 -0.15 -2.65
CA GLY A 36 5.89 0.93 -3.34
C GLY A 36 4.93 1.66 -2.39
N THR A 37 4.72 2.94 -2.66
CA THR A 37 3.69 3.73 -1.98
C THR A 37 2.44 3.76 -2.87
N PRO A 38 1.25 3.40 -2.38
CA PRO A 38 0.02 3.47 -3.16
C PRO A 38 -0.31 4.94 -3.48
N PRO A 39 -0.86 5.23 -4.68
CA PRO A 39 -1.35 6.57 -5.00
C PRO A 39 -2.57 6.90 -4.13
N ARG A 40 -2.72 8.18 -3.79
CA ARG A 40 -3.92 8.70 -3.15
C ARG A 40 -4.80 9.33 -4.20
N ILE A 41 -6.05 8.91 -4.22
CA ILE A 41 -7.05 9.34 -5.21
C ILE A 41 -8.13 10.14 -4.49
N ASP A 42 -8.57 11.24 -5.08
CA ASP A 42 -9.70 12.00 -4.57
C ASP A 42 -10.99 11.16 -4.72
N ALA A 43 -11.61 10.79 -3.61
CA ALA A 43 -12.81 9.95 -3.58
C ALA A 43 -13.97 10.52 -4.42
N ARG A 44 -14.04 11.83 -4.59
CA ARG A 44 -15.06 12.51 -5.43
C ARG A 44 -14.93 12.18 -6.92
N THR A 45 -13.77 11.66 -7.33
CA THR A 45 -13.50 11.29 -8.73
C THR A 45 -13.74 9.80 -9.01
N ILE A 46 -14.19 9.06 -8.02
CA ILE A 46 -14.39 7.59 -8.13
C ILE A 46 -15.88 7.30 -8.24
N ASP A 47 -16.26 6.54 -9.25
CA ASP A 47 -17.61 5.97 -9.33
C ASP A 47 -17.68 4.67 -8.51
N PHE A 48 -18.10 4.80 -7.27
CA PHE A 48 -18.26 3.67 -6.36
C PHE A 48 -19.46 2.77 -6.71
N SER A 49 -20.39 3.24 -7.53
CA SER A 49 -21.63 2.49 -7.84
C SER A 49 -21.37 1.21 -8.63
N VAL A 50 -20.25 1.15 -9.35
CA VAL A 50 -19.83 -0.01 -10.17
C VAL A 50 -18.85 -0.94 -9.46
N LEU A 51 -18.51 -0.65 -8.20
CA LEU A 51 -17.51 -1.39 -7.45
C LEU A 51 -18.14 -2.31 -6.41
N ALA A 52 -17.56 -3.50 -6.22
CA ALA A 52 -17.96 -4.39 -5.15
C ALA A 52 -17.47 -3.85 -3.79
N GLN A 53 -18.35 -3.85 -2.80
CA GLN A 53 -18.00 -3.48 -1.43
C GLN A 53 -17.46 -4.67 -0.67
N GLN A 54 -16.43 -4.43 0.13
CA GLN A 54 -15.94 -5.35 1.14
C GLN A 54 -16.15 -4.71 2.51
N HIS A 55 -17.11 -5.26 3.24
CA HIS A 55 -17.38 -4.88 4.62
C HIS A 55 -16.39 -5.53 5.59
N GLY A 56 -16.25 -4.95 6.78
CA GLY A 56 -15.56 -5.60 7.88
C GLY A 56 -16.33 -6.82 8.40
N ASP A 57 -15.69 -7.57 9.29
CA ASP A 57 -16.25 -8.80 9.85
C ASP A 57 -17.50 -8.53 10.72
N ASN A 58 -18.42 -9.49 10.72
CA ASN A 58 -19.59 -9.48 11.59
C ASN A 58 -19.74 -10.86 12.29
N PRO A 59 -19.63 -10.94 13.63
CA PRO A 59 -19.47 -9.83 14.57
C PRO A 59 -18.10 -9.16 14.44
N MET A 60 -18.04 -7.85 14.78
CA MET A 60 -16.80 -7.07 14.75
C MET A 60 -15.76 -7.67 15.71
N PRO A 61 -14.58 -8.04 15.22
CA PRO A 61 -13.54 -8.60 16.07
C PRO A 61 -12.97 -7.53 17.01
N VAL A 62 -12.55 -7.96 18.18
CA VAL A 62 -11.91 -7.11 19.18
C VAL A 62 -10.46 -7.55 19.32
N PHE A 63 -9.52 -6.63 19.15
CA PHE A 63 -8.09 -6.94 19.18
C PHE A 63 -7.61 -7.34 20.59
N SER A 64 -8.10 -6.67 21.63
CA SER A 64 -7.73 -6.93 23.02
C SER A 64 -8.80 -7.72 23.75
N PHE A 65 -8.40 -8.71 24.57
CA PHE A 65 -9.30 -9.42 25.46
C PHE A 65 -10.00 -8.51 26.49
N MET A 66 -9.45 -7.31 26.74
CA MET A 66 -10.01 -6.30 27.62
C MET A 66 -10.93 -5.31 26.89
N GLY A 67 -11.01 -5.40 25.58
CA GLY A 67 -11.83 -4.52 24.75
C GLY A 67 -13.23 -5.07 24.53
N ASN A 68 -14.10 -4.24 23.96
CA ASN A 68 -15.40 -4.65 23.47
C ASN A 68 -15.77 -3.91 22.17
N ALA A 69 -16.73 -4.44 21.43
CA ALA A 69 -17.12 -3.89 20.13
C ALA A 69 -17.63 -2.44 20.19
N ALA A 70 -18.19 -1.99 21.33
CA ALA A 70 -18.67 -0.62 21.49
C ALA A 70 -17.54 0.43 21.53
N GLN A 71 -16.30 0.01 21.71
CA GLN A 71 -15.13 0.90 21.68
C GLN A 71 -14.61 1.15 20.26
N HIS A 72 -15.11 0.44 19.26
CA HIS A 72 -14.68 0.58 17.89
C HIS A 72 -15.39 1.75 17.18
N PRO A 73 -14.71 2.46 16.28
CA PRO A 73 -15.36 3.43 15.42
C PRO A 73 -16.32 2.73 14.45
N GLN A 74 -17.22 3.51 13.87
CA GLN A 74 -18.07 3.02 12.78
C GLN A 74 -17.20 2.47 11.64
N GLN A 75 -17.51 1.27 11.19
CA GLN A 75 -16.78 0.63 10.09
C GLN A 75 -17.15 1.25 8.74
N VAL A 76 -16.15 1.51 7.93
CA VAL A 76 -16.29 1.99 6.55
C VAL A 76 -15.83 0.87 5.63
N PRO A 77 -16.62 0.49 4.60
CA PRO A 77 -16.23 -0.57 3.68
C PRO A 77 -15.08 -0.13 2.78
N CYS A 78 -14.25 -1.08 2.38
CA CYS A 78 -13.36 -0.94 1.24
C CYS A 78 -14.11 -1.28 -0.05
N TYR A 79 -13.54 -0.88 -1.19
CA TYR A 79 -14.10 -1.21 -2.50
C TYR A 79 -13.08 -1.98 -3.33
N ILE A 80 -13.59 -2.90 -4.14
CA ILE A 80 -12.76 -3.78 -4.96
C ILE A 80 -12.89 -3.39 -6.42
N THR A 81 -11.75 -3.19 -7.08
CA THR A 81 -11.62 -3.04 -8.53
C THR A 81 -10.50 -3.94 -9.04
N HIS A 82 -10.26 -3.90 -10.35
CA HIS A 82 -9.24 -4.72 -11.00
C HIS A 82 -8.46 -3.89 -12.01
N THR A 83 -7.20 -4.24 -12.20
CA THR A 83 -6.42 -3.79 -13.35
C THR A 83 -6.89 -4.48 -14.63
N ASN A 84 -6.44 -4.00 -15.77
CA ASN A 84 -6.66 -4.61 -17.08
C ASN A 84 -5.36 -4.58 -17.90
N GLU A 85 -5.40 -5.15 -19.10
CA GLU A 85 -4.22 -5.24 -19.96
C GLU A 85 -3.62 -3.87 -20.29
N LYS A 86 -4.45 -2.83 -20.55
CA LYS A 86 -3.95 -1.47 -20.79
C LYS A 86 -3.17 -0.93 -19.59
N THR A 87 -3.65 -1.20 -18.38
CA THR A 87 -2.95 -0.85 -17.15
C THR A 87 -1.61 -1.57 -17.06
N HIS A 88 -1.60 -2.87 -17.40
CA HIS A 88 -0.38 -3.67 -17.40
C HIS A 88 0.63 -3.17 -18.42
N ASP A 89 0.19 -2.79 -19.62
CA ASP A 89 1.07 -2.24 -20.66
C ASP A 89 1.69 -0.91 -20.24
N VAL A 90 0.91 -0.03 -19.63
CA VAL A 90 1.44 1.23 -19.06
C VAL A 90 2.49 0.94 -17.99
N ILE A 91 2.26 -0.03 -17.10
CA ILE A 91 3.22 -0.40 -16.06
C ILE A 91 4.49 -0.97 -16.69
N ARG A 92 4.37 -1.94 -17.60
CA ARG A 92 5.52 -2.58 -18.27
C ARG A 92 6.38 -1.57 -19.03
N SER A 93 5.75 -0.60 -19.67
CA SER A 93 6.43 0.43 -20.45
C SER A 93 7.13 1.50 -19.62
N ASN A 94 6.93 1.53 -18.29
CA ASN A 94 7.45 2.56 -17.39
C ASN A 94 8.18 1.95 -16.18
N LEU A 95 8.66 0.74 -16.25
CA LEU A 95 9.39 0.09 -15.16
C LEU A 95 10.69 0.83 -14.79
N ASP A 96 11.33 1.44 -15.77
CA ASP A 96 12.52 2.27 -15.60
C ASP A 96 12.25 3.53 -14.73
N ARG A 97 11.00 3.95 -14.63
CA ARG A 97 10.53 5.05 -13.78
C ARG A 97 10.02 4.60 -12.41
N SER A 98 9.87 3.29 -12.20
CA SER A 98 9.46 2.76 -10.90
C SER A 98 10.66 2.71 -9.95
N PRO A 99 10.59 3.35 -8.77
CA PRO A 99 11.65 3.29 -7.77
C PRO A 99 11.99 1.86 -7.33
N MET A 100 11.04 0.93 -7.46
CA MET A 100 11.24 -0.49 -7.14
C MET A 100 12.20 -1.17 -8.12
N TYR A 101 12.18 -0.76 -9.40
CA TYR A 101 12.94 -1.38 -10.49
C TYR A 101 14.14 -0.53 -10.95
N ALA A 102 14.07 0.79 -10.81
CA ALA A 102 15.12 1.71 -11.21
C ALA A 102 16.38 1.71 -10.31
N GLY A 103 16.41 0.90 -9.25
CA GLY A 103 17.55 0.83 -8.33
C GLY A 103 17.69 2.04 -7.38
N VAL A 104 16.75 2.96 -7.40
CA VAL A 104 16.78 4.19 -6.56
C VAL A 104 16.57 3.88 -5.08
N ILE A 105 15.84 2.81 -4.76
CA ILE A 105 15.61 2.38 -3.39
C ILE A 105 16.50 1.18 -3.09
N GLU A 106 17.41 1.36 -2.14
CA GLU A 106 18.23 0.29 -1.60
C GLU A 106 17.43 -0.56 -0.60
N GLY A 107 17.63 -1.87 -0.63
CA GLY A 107 17.03 -2.80 0.31
C GLY A 107 16.42 -4.03 -0.36
N ILE A 108 15.92 -4.94 0.46
CA ILE A 108 15.24 -6.16 0.03
C ILE A 108 13.75 -5.89 0.03
N GLY A 109 13.04 -6.30 -1.03
CA GLY A 109 11.58 -6.28 -1.05
C GLY A 109 11.01 -7.23 0.01
N PRO A 110 9.85 -6.92 0.61
CA PRO A 110 9.18 -7.85 1.51
C PRO A 110 8.77 -9.11 0.74
N ARG A 111 8.61 -10.24 1.44
CA ARG A 111 8.24 -11.51 0.82
C ARG A 111 6.97 -11.42 -0.02
N TYR A 112 6.01 -10.66 0.46
CA TYR A 112 4.75 -10.37 -0.22
C TYR A 112 4.66 -8.87 -0.47
N CYS A 113 5.37 -8.41 -1.52
CA CYS A 113 5.32 -7.01 -1.91
C CYS A 113 3.92 -6.67 -2.45
N PRO A 114 3.22 -5.66 -1.89
CA PRO A 114 1.89 -5.26 -2.37
C PRO A 114 1.95 -4.42 -3.65
N SER A 115 3.13 -4.07 -4.14
CA SER A 115 3.29 -3.21 -5.32
C SER A 115 2.67 -3.86 -6.55
N ILE A 116 1.92 -3.06 -7.32
CA ILE A 116 1.24 -3.54 -8.52
C ILE A 116 2.24 -3.90 -9.62
N GLU A 117 3.36 -3.20 -9.70
CA GLU A 117 4.43 -3.50 -10.67
C GLU A 117 4.98 -4.91 -10.44
N ASP A 118 5.19 -5.28 -9.18
CA ASP A 118 5.70 -6.61 -8.82
C ASP A 118 4.69 -7.70 -9.20
N LYS A 119 3.39 -7.45 -8.97
CA LYS A 119 2.33 -8.38 -9.38
C LYS A 119 2.27 -8.56 -10.89
N VAL A 120 2.30 -7.47 -11.65
CA VAL A 120 2.25 -7.49 -13.12
C VAL A 120 3.47 -8.20 -13.71
N MET A 121 4.64 -8.07 -13.08
CA MET A 121 5.85 -8.72 -13.56
C MET A 121 5.95 -10.19 -13.15
N ARG A 122 5.58 -10.54 -11.92
CA ARG A 122 5.66 -11.93 -11.41
C ARG A 122 4.55 -12.83 -11.96
N PHE A 123 3.40 -12.26 -12.23
CA PHE A 123 2.23 -13.00 -12.71
C PHE A 123 1.80 -12.45 -14.06
N ALA A 124 2.75 -12.44 -15.00
CA ALA A 124 2.57 -11.85 -16.33
C ALA A 124 1.53 -12.57 -17.20
N ASP A 125 1.19 -13.79 -16.86
CA ASP A 125 0.12 -14.60 -17.46
C ASP A 125 -1.29 -14.16 -17.04
N ARG A 126 -1.39 -13.34 -16.00
CA ARG A 126 -2.68 -12.81 -15.55
C ARG A 126 -3.01 -11.51 -16.26
N ASN A 127 -4.21 -11.41 -16.77
CA ASN A 127 -4.72 -10.22 -17.46
C ASN A 127 -5.36 -9.19 -16.53
N GLN A 128 -5.50 -9.52 -15.23
CA GLN A 128 -6.03 -8.62 -14.22
C GLN A 128 -5.49 -8.96 -12.82
N HIS A 129 -5.37 -7.92 -11.99
CA HIS A 129 -5.05 -8.02 -10.57
C HIS A 129 -6.05 -7.22 -9.77
N GLN A 130 -6.45 -7.78 -8.63
CA GLN A 130 -7.35 -7.11 -7.69
C GLN A 130 -6.67 -5.92 -7.02
N ILE A 131 -7.41 -4.82 -6.94
CA ILE A 131 -7.03 -3.58 -6.26
C ILE A 131 -8.10 -3.25 -5.22
N PHE A 132 -7.66 -2.88 -4.03
CA PHE A 132 -8.53 -2.35 -2.99
C PHE A 132 -8.45 -0.83 -2.99
N LEU A 133 -9.60 -0.18 -2.93
CA LEU A 133 -9.74 1.23 -2.64
C LEU A 133 -10.11 1.35 -1.18
N GLU A 134 -9.19 1.86 -0.38
CA GLU A 134 -9.31 1.95 1.06
C GLU A 134 -9.47 3.42 1.47
N PRO A 135 -10.42 3.75 2.36
CA PRO A 135 -10.52 5.11 2.87
C PRO A 135 -9.29 5.46 3.72
N GLU A 136 -8.75 6.64 3.52
CA GLU A 136 -7.72 7.23 4.35
C GLU A 136 -8.35 8.41 5.12
N GLY A 137 -8.44 8.29 6.43
CA GLY A 137 -8.98 9.31 7.32
C GLY A 137 -8.00 10.40 7.71
#